data_c1ef308ca4db0c0c5c21c01d9ce66b44
#
_entry.id   c1ef308ca4db0c0c5c21c01d9ce66b44
#
_cell.length_a   1.000
_cell.length_b   1.000
_cell.length_c   1.000
_cell.angle_alpha   90.00
_cell.angle_beta   90.00
_cell.angle_gamma   90.00
#
_symmetry.space_group_name_H-M   'P 1'
#
loop_
_entity.id
_entity.type
_entity.pdbx_description
1 polymer ?
#
loop_
_entity_poly.entity_id
_entity_poly.type
_entity_poly.pdbx_seq_one_letter_code
_entity_poly.pdbx_strand_id
1 'polypeptide(L)'
;MDLKSAHIILASGSPRRRELLKGLDLDFEVDTGNTFEEKYDPSTPFDEVPLLMSEGKSAGFHRELLPGEVLITADTMVILPGKEILGKPRDRQDAMRMLRDLSGREHHVVTAVTIRDLNHKKSLTATTKVWFKELSDDEITYYVDTYKPFDKAGAYAIQEWIGHIGITRIEGSYFNVVGFPVQRVYEALKRF
;
A
#
# COMPACT_ATOMS: atom_id res chain seq x y z
N MET A 1 -4.75 12.61 -21.18
CA MET A 1 -6.03 11.86 -21.28
C MET A 1 -7.14 12.63 -20.58
N ASP A 2 -8.34 12.64 -21.14
CA ASP A 2 -9.51 13.12 -20.39
C ASP A 2 -9.91 12.04 -19.37
N LEU A 3 -9.65 12.30 -18.09
CA LEU A 3 -9.90 11.35 -17.00
C LEU A 3 -11.39 10.98 -16.85
N LYS A 4 -12.31 11.80 -17.37
CA LYS A 4 -13.75 11.54 -17.34
C LYS A 4 -14.21 10.55 -18.40
N SER A 5 -13.42 10.34 -19.45
CA SER A 5 -13.74 9.41 -20.54
C SER A 5 -12.97 8.09 -20.43
N ALA A 6 -12.01 7.98 -19.52
CA ALA A 6 -11.21 6.78 -19.31
C ALA A 6 -11.98 5.75 -18.48
N HIS A 7 -11.95 4.49 -18.93
CA HIS A 7 -12.44 3.37 -18.12
C HIS A 7 -11.32 2.89 -17.19
N ILE A 8 -11.35 3.39 -15.95
CA ILE A 8 -10.32 3.06 -14.95
C ILE A 8 -10.67 1.75 -14.26
N ILE A 9 -9.68 0.85 -14.18
CA ILE A 9 -9.78 -0.45 -13.49
C ILE A 9 -8.80 -0.44 -12.32
N LEU A 10 -9.31 -0.54 -11.10
CA LEU A 10 -8.50 -0.75 -9.90
C LEU A 10 -8.35 -2.26 -9.64
N ALA A 11 -7.19 -2.81 -9.96
CA ALA A 11 -6.88 -4.22 -9.68
C ALA A 11 -6.33 -4.37 -8.25
N SER A 12 -7.19 -4.12 -7.27
CA SER A 12 -6.84 -4.25 -5.85
C SER A 12 -8.04 -4.60 -4.99
N GLY A 13 -7.91 -5.63 -4.16
CA GLY A 13 -8.89 -6.01 -3.16
C GLY A 13 -8.88 -5.12 -1.89
N SER A 14 -7.96 -4.14 -1.80
CA SER A 14 -7.84 -3.28 -0.61
C SER A 14 -9.01 -2.28 -0.52
N PRO A 15 -9.84 -2.34 0.54
CA PRO A 15 -10.90 -1.37 0.76
C PRO A 15 -10.36 0.07 0.88
N ARG A 16 -9.19 0.23 1.50
CA ARG A 16 -8.53 1.52 1.70
C ARG A 16 -8.15 2.18 0.36
N ARG A 17 -7.59 1.41 -0.58
CA ARG A 17 -7.25 1.93 -1.92
C ARG A 17 -8.47 2.33 -2.70
N ARG A 18 -9.57 1.57 -2.58
CA ARG A 18 -10.86 1.90 -3.20
C ARG A 18 -11.40 3.23 -2.67
N GLU A 19 -11.42 3.40 -1.35
CA GLU A 19 -11.85 4.65 -0.70
C GLU A 19 -10.98 5.84 -1.14
N LEU A 20 -9.66 5.67 -1.16
CA LEU A 20 -8.73 6.72 -1.55
C LEU A 20 -8.87 7.10 -3.03
N LEU A 21 -9.05 6.14 -3.93
CA LEU A 21 -9.27 6.42 -5.35
C LEU A 21 -10.63 7.10 -5.58
N LYS A 22 -11.67 6.68 -4.86
CA LYS A 22 -12.99 7.33 -4.88
C LYS A 22 -12.91 8.81 -4.46
N GLY A 23 -12.02 9.15 -3.52
CA GLY A 23 -11.78 10.52 -3.09
C GLY A 23 -11.19 11.45 -4.16
N LEU A 24 -10.86 10.93 -5.35
CA LEU A 24 -10.47 11.72 -6.52
C LEU A 24 -11.63 12.09 -7.43
N ASP A 25 -12.88 11.73 -7.07
CA ASP A 25 -14.09 11.92 -7.87
C ASP A 25 -13.98 11.33 -9.29
N LEU A 26 -13.31 10.15 -9.37
CA LEU A 26 -13.17 9.37 -10.59
C LEU A 26 -14.08 8.14 -10.54
N ASP A 27 -14.73 7.86 -11.66
CA ASP A 27 -15.42 6.58 -11.85
C ASP A 27 -14.40 5.49 -12.14
N PHE A 28 -14.53 4.34 -11.48
CA PHE A 28 -13.67 3.20 -11.70
C PHE A 28 -14.38 1.87 -11.39
N GLU A 29 -13.91 0.84 -12.04
CA GLU A 29 -14.28 -0.55 -11.76
C GLU A 29 -13.25 -1.20 -10.83
N VAL A 30 -13.67 -2.19 -10.04
CA VAL A 30 -12.76 -3.03 -9.24
C VAL A 30 -12.73 -4.42 -9.86
N ASP A 31 -11.56 -4.83 -10.36
CA ASP A 31 -11.32 -6.17 -10.88
C ASP A 31 -10.03 -6.73 -10.26
N THR A 32 -10.18 -7.77 -9.44
CA THR A 32 -9.07 -8.35 -8.66
C THR A 32 -8.48 -9.61 -9.29
N GLY A 33 -8.95 -9.99 -10.50
CA GLY A 33 -8.44 -11.16 -11.20
C GLY A 33 -6.96 -11.02 -11.54
N ASN A 34 -6.12 -11.91 -10.99
CA ASN A 34 -4.67 -11.86 -11.18
C ASN A 34 -4.04 -13.24 -11.08
N THR A 35 -3.03 -13.49 -11.91
CA THR A 35 -2.25 -14.74 -11.95
C THR A 35 -0.84 -14.59 -11.38
N PHE A 36 -0.46 -13.39 -10.96
CA PHE A 36 0.87 -13.12 -10.44
C PHE A 36 1.07 -13.73 -9.05
N GLU A 37 2.15 -14.49 -8.89
CA GLU A 37 2.60 -14.96 -7.58
C GLU A 37 3.46 -13.89 -6.91
N GLU A 38 3.05 -13.44 -5.72
CA GLU A 38 3.77 -12.43 -4.94
C GLU A 38 5.05 -13.03 -4.33
N LYS A 39 6.11 -13.13 -5.15
CA LYS A 39 7.44 -13.61 -4.75
C LYS A 39 8.50 -12.65 -5.24
N TYR A 40 9.57 -12.50 -4.49
CA TYR A 40 10.75 -11.71 -4.87
C TYR A 40 12.02 -12.40 -4.38
N ASP A 41 13.16 -12.06 -5.02
CA ASP A 41 14.46 -12.56 -4.61
C ASP A 41 14.82 -11.94 -3.25
N PRO A 42 15.26 -12.74 -2.25
CA PRO A 42 15.69 -12.23 -0.94
C PRO A 42 16.81 -11.18 -0.99
N SER A 43 17.57 -11.12 -2.08
CA SER A 43 18.61 -10.11 -2.30
C SER A 43 18.08 -8.77 -2.83
N THR A 44 16.80 -8.68 -3.18
CA THR A 44 16.18 -7.44 -3.66
C THR A 44 16.20 -6.38 -2.57
N PRO A 45 16.66 -5.15 -2.84
CA PRO A 45 16.54 -4.05 -1.89
C PRO A 45 15.10 -3.85 -1.43
N PHE A 46 14.88 -3.66 -0.13
CA PHE A 46 13.55 -3.62 0.46
C PHE A 46 12.63 -2.56 -0.14
N ASP A 47 13.17 -1.41 -0.51
CA ASP A 47 12.45 -0.29 -1.12
C ASP A 47 12.08 -0.52 -2.60
N GLU A 48 12.70 -1.49 -3.25
CA GLU A 48 12.37 -1.88 -4.63
C GLU A 48 11.26 -2.95 -4.68
N VAL A 49 11.08 -3.73 -3.62
CA VAL A 49 10.11 -4.84 -3.60
C VAL A 49 8.67 -4.39 -3.91
N PRO A 50 8.13 -3.28 -3.34
CA PRO A 50 6.79 -2.82 -3.70
C PRO A 50 6.61 -2.52 -5.20
N LEU A 51 7.66 -2.01 -5.85
CA LEU A 51 7.63 -1.74 -7.29
C LEU A 51 7.53 -3.04 -8.09
N LEU A 52 8.37 -4.04 -7.77
CA LEU A 52 8.29 -5.36 -8.40
C LEU A 52 6.92 -6.01 -8.23
N MET A 53 6.34 -5.92 -7.03
CA MET A 53 5.01 -6.45 -6.74
C MET A 53 3.92 -5.71 -7.55
N SER A 54 3.97 -4.39 -7.59
CA SER A 54 3.02 -3.58 -8.33
C SER A 54 3.08 -3.86 -9.84
N GLU A 55 4.28 -3.94 -10.41
CA GLU A 55 4.48 -4.26 -11.83
C GLU A 55 4.10 -5.70 -12.15
N GLY A 56 4.45 -6.65 -11.28
CA GLY A 56 4.06 -8.06 -11.43
C GLY A 56 2.53 -8.23 -11.42
N LYS A 57 1.84 -7.56 -10.50
CA LYS A 57 0.36 -7.51 -10.48
C LYS A 57 -0.21 -6.90 -11.76
N SER A 58 0.43 -5.87 -12.30
CA SER A 58 0.01 -5.25 -13.56
C SER A 58 0.18 -6.21 -14.75
N ALA A 59 1.31 -6.90 -14.83
CA ALA A 59 1.58 -7.88 -15.90
C ALA A 59 0.70 -9.12 -15.79
N GLY A 60 0.43 -9.59 -14.55
CA GLY A 60 -0.37 -10.78 -14.27
C GLY A 60 -1.88 -10.54 -14.24
N PHE A 61 -2.36 -9.36 -14.65
CA PHE A 61 -3.80 -9.13 -14.76
C PHE A 61 -4.44 -10.17 -15.69
N HIS A 62 -5.55 -10.76 -15.29
CA HIS A 62 -6.07 -12.02 -15.86
C HIS A 62 -6.54 -11.95 -17.31
N ARG A 63 -6.63 -10.75 -17.89
CA ARG A 63 -7.05 -10.52 -19.28
C ARG A 63 -6.27 -9.36 -19.94
N GLU A 64 -6.34 -9.30 -21.24
CA GLU A 64 -5.89 -8.14 -22.00
C GLU A 64 -6.79 -6.93 -21.75
N LEU A 65 -6.21 -5.73 -21.81
CA LEU A 65 -6.96 -4.48 -21.71
C LEU A 65 -7.62 -4.17 -23.06
N LEU A 66 -8.79 -3.57 -23.01
CA LEU A 66 -9.48 -3.05 -24.17
C LEU A 66 -9.07 -1.59 -24.46
N PRO A 67 -9.28 -1.08 -25.68
CA PRO A 67 -9.09 0.35 -25.98
C PRO A 67 -9.87 1.24 -25.02
N GLY A 68 -9.18 2.22 -24.41
CA GLY A 68 -9.78 3.15 -23.44
C GLY A 68 -9.75 2.67 -21.98
N GLU A 69 -9.31 1.43 -21.73
CA GLU A 69 -9.11 0.94 -20.36
C GLU A 69 -7.75 1.35 -19.80
N VAL A 70 -7.73 1.73 -18.52
CA VAL A 70 -6.54 2.08 -17.74
C VAL A 70 -6.52 1.25 -16.48
N LEU A 71 -5.55 0.35 -16.37
CA LEU A 71 -5.35 -0.52 -15.23
C LEU A 71 -4.46 0.15 -14.18
N ILE A 72 -4.89 0.11 -12.92
CA ILE A 72 -4.12 0.56 -11.77
C ILE A 72 -3.89 -0.63 -10.84
N THR A 73 -2.62 -0.95 -10.61
CA THR A 73 -2.18 -1.91 -9.58
C THR A 73 -1.32 -1.20 -8.54
N ALA A 74 -1.27 -1.74 -7.33
CA ALA A 74 -0.44 -1.16 -6.27
C ALA A 74 0.01 -2.21 -5.27
N ASP A 75 1.14 -1.94 -4.64
CA ASP A 75 1.61 -2.68 -3.49
C ASP A 75 2.13 -1.74 -2.40
N THR A 76 1.97 -2.13 -1.14
CA THR A 76 2.41 -1.34 0.02
C THR A 76 3.12 -2.22 1.01
N MET A 77 4.31 -1.81 1.41
CA MET A 77 5.10 -2.50 2.42
C MET A 77 5.52 -1.55 3.54
N VAL A 78 5.56 -2.08 4.74
CA VAL A 78 6.18 -1.44 5.90
C VAL A 78 7.59 -1.99 6.03
N ILE A 79 8.57 -1.11 6.01
CA ILE A 79 9.99 -1.46 6.04
C ILE A 79 10.60 -0.95 7.32
N LEU A 80 11.18 -1.85 8.10
CA LEU A 80 12.00 -1.50 9.24
C LEU A 80 13.45 -1.39 8.74
N PRO A 81 14.02 -0.17 8.66
CA PRO A 81 15.32 0.05 8.03
C PRO A 81 16.42 -0.83 8.62
N GLY A 82 17.18 -1.48 7.74
CA GLY A 82 18.30 -2.35 8.13
C GLY A 82 17.90 -3.68 8.78
N LYS A 83 16.61 -4.00 8.86
CA LYS A 83 16.13 -5.23 9.51
C LYS A 83 15.28 -6.10 8.59
N GLU A 84 14.07 -5.67 8.25
CA GLU A 84 13.12 -6.51 7.51
C GLU A 84 11.98 -5.71 6.87
N ILE A 85 11.29 -6.36 5.94
CA ILE A 85 9.96 -5.98 5.47
C ILE A 85 8.92 -6.60 6.40
N LEU A 86 8.07 -5.78 6.97
CA LEU A 86 6.93 -6.22 7.78
C LEU A 86 5.70 -6.35 6.87
N GLY A 87 5.44 -7.57 6.42
CA GLY A 87 4.23 -7.91 5.66
C GLY A 87 2.98 -7.96 6.54
N LYS A 88 1.95 -8.65 6.07
CA LYS A 88 0.76 -8.94 6.89
C LYS A 88 1.13 -9.95 7.97
N PRO A 89 0.71 -9.75 9.22
CA PRO A 89 0.98 -10.70 10.28
C PRO A 89 0.26 -12.02 10.04
N ARG A 90 0.93 -13.12 10.37
CA ARG A 90 0.40 -14.48 10.21
C ARG A 90 -0.65 -14.83 11.27
N ASP A 91 -0.47 -14.28 12.45
CA ASP A 91 -1.31 -14.52 13.62
C ASP A 91 -1.19 -13.37 14.64
N ARG A 92 -1.88 -13.53 15.78
CA ARG A 92 -1.88 -12.57 16.89
C ARG A 92 -0.48 -12.30 17.44
N GLN A 93 0.34 -13.35 17.59
CA GLN A 93 1.68 -13.20 18.17
C GLN A 93 2.61 -12.45 17.22
N ASP A 94 2.52 -12.74 15.92
CA ASP A 94 3.28 -12.04 14.90
C ASP A 94 2.86 -10.56 14.79
N ALA A 95 1.56 -10.25 14.90
CA ALA A 95 1.08 -8.87 14.97
C ALA A 95 1.66 -8.11 16.17
N MET A 96 1.66 -8.73 17.36
CA MET A 96 2.25 -8.14 18.56
C MET A 96 3.77 -7.94 18.41
N ARG A 97 4.47 -8.92 17.82
CA ARG A 97 5.90 -8.80 17.52
C ARG A 97 6.18 -7.60 16.61
N MET A 98 5.44 -7.49 15.50
CA MET A 98 5.60 -6.38 14.54
C MET A 98 5.42 -5.02 15.22
N LEU A 99 4.39 -4.86 16.05
CA LEU A 99 4.15 -3.61 16.78
C LEU A 99 5.23 -3.30 17.80
N ARG A 100 5.78 -4.32 18.51
CA ARG A 100 6.94 -4.13 19.39
C ARG A 100 8.18 -3.72 18.60
N ASP A 101 8.39 -4.30 17.43
CA ASP A 101 9.52 -3.94 16.56
C ASP A 101 9.41 -2.50 16.02
N LEU A 102 8.19 -1.99 15.82
CA LEU A 102 7.92 -0.61 15.40
C LEU A 102 7.93 0.39 16.55
N SER A 103 7.68 -0.06 17.79
CA SER A 103 7.59 0.78 18.99
C SER A 103 8.86 1.59 19.24
N GLY A 104 8.72 2.89 19.46
CA GLY A 104 9.82 3.81 19.74
C GLY A 104 10.77 4.06 18.56
N ARG A 105 10.37 3.71 17.32
CA ARG A 105 11.28 3.74 16.16
C ARG A 105 10.68 4.43 14.94
N GLU A 106 11.59 4.84 14.05
CA GLU A 106 11.28 5.20 12.67
C GLU A 106 11.11 3.93 11.84
N HIS A 107 10.13 3.96 10.95
CA HIS A 107 9.97 2.99 9.88
C HIS A 107 9.50 3.67 8.60
N HIS A 108 9.60 2.97 7.49
CA HIS A 108 9.18 3.48 6.18
C HIS A 108 7.95 2.75 5.69
N VAL A 109 7.00 3.49 5.17
CA VAL A 109 5.90 2.94 4.38
C VAL A 109 6.15 3.28 2.93
N VAL A 110 6.36 2.25 2.12
CA VAL A 110 6.64 2.36 0.70
C VAL A 110 5.47 1.79 -0.08
N THR A 111 4.85 2.64 -0.91
CA THR A 111 3.81 2.20 -1.84
C THR A 111 4.27 2.44 -3.26
N ALA A 112 4.20 1.40 -4.08
CA ALA A 112 4.35 1.50 -5.51
C ALA A 112 3.01 1.36 -6.21
N VAL A 113 2.84 2.11 -7.29
CA VAL A 113 1.64 2.07 -8.15
C VAL A 113 2.09 1.95 -9.59
N THR A 114 1.49 1.04 -10.32
CA THR A 114 1.67 0.88 -11.75
C THR A 114 0.36 1.20 -12.46
N ILE A 115 0.44 2.08 -13.43
CA ILE A 115 -0.67 2.50 -14.29
C ILE A 115 -0.29 2.08 -15.71
N ARG A 116 -1.17 1.36 -16.39
CA ARG A 116 -0.97 1.03 -17.79
C ARG A 116 -2.26 1.01 -18.60
N ASP A 117 -2.13 1.31 -19.89
CA ASP A 117 -3.10 1.01 -20.93
C ASP A 117 -2.52 -0.02 -21.92
N LEU A 118 -3.05 -0.08 -23.14
CA LEU A 118 -2.55 -0.97 -24.19
C LEU A 118 -1.12 -0.62 -24.65
N ASN A 119 -0.73 0.65 -24.59
CA ASN A 119 0.45 1.17 -25.27
C ASN A 119 1.49 1.73 -24.29
N HIS A 120 1.07 2.12 -23.11
CA HIS A 120 1.90 2.83 -22.15
C HIS A 120 1.86 2.15 -20.78
N LYS A 121 2.97 2.22 -20.09
CA LYS A 121 3.10 1.83 -18.67
C LYS A 121 3.87 2.90 -17.93
N LYS A 122 3.38 3.28 -16.77
CA LYS A 122 4.06 4.18 -15.85
C LYS A 122 3.98 3.65 -14.43
N SER A 123 5.12 3.50 -13.80
CA SER A 123 5.20 3.15 -12.38
C SER A 123 5.72 4.32 -11.57
N LEU A 124 5.28 4.41 -10.32
CA LEU A 124 5.75 5.41 -9.36
C LEU A 124 5.85 4.76 -7.98
N THR A 125 6.81 5.23 -7.19
CA THR A 125 7.02 4.79 -5.81
C THR A 125 6.96 6.00 -4.89
N ALA A 126 6.26 5.90 -3.78
CA ALA A 126 6.18 6.91 -2.73
C ALA A 126 6.64 6.32 -1.40
N THR A 127 7.55 7.01 -0.72
CA THR A 127 8.04 6.65 0.60
C THR A 127 7.60 7.68 1.61
N THR A 128 7.12 7.22 2.76
CA THR A 128 6.78 8.06 3.91
C THR A 128 7.45 7.48 5.15
N LYS A 129 8.17 8.32 5.88
CA LYS A 129 8.74 7.96 7.17
C LYS A 129 7.71 8.20 8.27
N VAL A 130 7.63 7.26 9.19
CA VAL A 130 6.67 7.27 10.31
C VAL A 130 7.43 6.96 11.59
N TRP A 131 7.15 7.71 12.65
CA TRP A 131 7.73 7.49 13.99
C TRP A 131 6.65 7.11 14.96
N PHE A 132 6.82 5.98 15.62
CA PHE A 132 6.03 5.61 16.79
C PHE A 132 6.67 6.11 18.08
N LYS A 133 5.83 6.49 19.06
CA LYS A 133 6.26 6.55 20.47
C LYS A 133 6.59 5.15 20.97
N GLU A 134 7.17 5.03 22.15
CA GLU A 134 7.18 3.75 22.86
C GLU A 134 5.75 3.34 23.19
N LEU A 135 5.35 2.16 22.69
CA LEU A 135 4.06 1.53 22.93
C LEU A 135 4.18 0.57 24.11
N SER A 136 3.24 0.62 25.04
CA SER A 136 3.16 -0.39 26.10
C SER A 136 2.60 -1.72 25.59
N ASP A 137 2.89 -2.80 26.29
CA ASP A 137 2.32 -4.12 25.96
C ASP A 137 0.79 -4.13 26.07
N ASP A 138 0.22 -3.34 26.97
CA ASP A 138 -1.24 -3.20 27.11
C ASP A 138 -1.85 -2.48 25.89
N GLU A 139 -1.21 -1.43 25.39
CA GLU A 139 -1.64 -0.72 24.18
C GLU A 139 -1.58 -1.64 22.94
N ILE A 140 -0.49 -2.40 22.80
CA ILE A 140 -0.31 -3.37 21.71
C ILE A 140 -1.37 -4.46 21.80
N THR A 141 -1.58 -5.05 22.98
CA THR A 141 -2.55 -6.10 23.21
C THR A 141 -3.98 -5.62 22.92
N TYR A 142 -4.33 -4.44 23.44
CA TYR A 142 -5.66 -3.84 23.20
C TYR A 142 -5.91 -3.65 21.70
N TYR A 143 -4.94 -3.09 20.98
CA TYR A 143 -5.10 -2.83 19.56
C TYR A 143 -5.24 -4.12 18.76
N VAL A 144 -4.36 -5.08 18.96
CA VAL A 144 -4.40 -6.37 18.22
C VAL A 144 -5.70 -7.11 18.48
N ASP A 145 -6.15 -7.17 19.73
CA ASP A 145 -7.35 -7.92 20.10
C ASP A 145 -8.65 -7.23 19.64
N THR A 146 -8.66 -5.89 19.61
CA THR A 146 -9.84 -5.10 19.25
C THR A 146 -9.96 -4.91 17.75
N TYR A 147 -8.86 -4.52 17.08
CA TYR A 147 -8.86 -4.12 15.66
C TYR A 147 -8.46 -5.24 14.70
N LYS A 148 -7.87 -6.33 15.20
CA LYS A 148 -7.49 -7.54 14.42
C LYS A 148 -6.76 -7.19 13.12
N PRO A 149 -5.58 -6.54 13.19
CA PRO A 149 -4.92 -5.92 12.03
C PRO A 149 -4.22 -6.94 11.11
N PHE A 150 -4.81 -8.11 10.89
CA PHE A 150 -4.20 -9.23 10.16
C PHE A 150 -4.19 -9.03 8.64
N ASP A 151 -4.92 -8.06 8.13
CA ASP A 151 -4.96 -7.66 6.72
C ASP A 151 -3.98 -6.52 6.38
N LYS A 152 -3.17 -6.05 7.35
CA LYS A 152 -2.37 -4.83 7.26
C LYS A 152 -0.88 -5.11 7.34
N ALA A 153 -0.09 -4.57 6.40
CA ALA A 153 1.37 -4.59 6.49
C ALA A 153 1.83 -3.88 7.77
N GLY A 154 2.79 -4.47 8.48
CA GLY A 154 3.28 -3.96 9.76
C GLY A 154 2.26 -4.04 10.90
N ALA A 155 1.16 -4.77 10.71
CA ALA A 155 0.12 -4.97 11.71
C ALA A 155 -0.53 -3.68 12.24
N TYR A 156 -0.61 -2.59 11.45
CA TYR A 156 -1.29 -1.37 11.87
C TYR A 156 -1.93 -0.60 10.71
N ALA A 157 -2.86 0.28 11.05
CA ALA A 157 -3.37 1.30 10.15
C ALA A 157 -3.31 2.68 10.83
N ILE A 158 -2.73 3.65 10.12
CA ILE A 158 -2.53 5.01 10.65
C ILE A 158 -3.83 5.71 11.03
N GLN A 159 -4.94 5.39 10.34
CA GLN A 159 -6.26 5.97 10.57
C GLN A 159 -7.04 5.30 11.72
N GLU A 160 -6.49 4.25 12.32
CA GLU A 160 -7.09 3.56 13.47
C GLU A 160 -6.53 4.08 14.80
N TRP A 161 -7.07 3.59 15.91
CA TRP A 161 -6.71 4.02 17.25
C TRP A 161 -5.20 4.05 17.51
N ILE A 162 -4.46 3.02 17.06
CA ILE A 162 -3.00 2.94 17.23
C ILE A 162 -2.26 4.11 16.56
N GLY A 163 -2.78 4.58 15.42
CA GLY A 163 -2.23 5.75 14.74
C GLY A 163 -2.46 7.03 15.54
N HIS A 164 -3.66 7.17 16.17
CA HIS A 164 -3.98 8.34 16.97
C HIS A 164 -3.12 8.46 18.22
N ILE A 165 -2.86 7.35 18.91
CA ILE A 165 -2.14 7.38 20.18
C ILE A 165 -0.64 7.16 20.05
N GLY A 166 -0.19 6.55 18.96
CA GLY A 166 1.17 6.03 18.82
C GLY A 166 2.06 6.81 17.87
N ILE A 167 1.52 7.44 16.82
CA ILE A 167 2.34 8.12 15.82
C ILE A 167 2.66 9.55 16.27
N THR A 168 3.95 9.85 16.40
CA THR A 168 4.44 11.15 16.85
C THR A 168 4.87 12.06 15.70
N ARG A 169 5.23 11.48 14.55
CA ARG A 169 5.70 12.23 13.38
C ARG A 169 5.49 11.44 12.10
N ILE A 170 5.19 12.16 11.03
CA ILE A 170 5.16 11.68 9.65
C ILE A 170 6.02 12.64 8.81
N GLU A 171 6.82 12.08 7.90
CA GLU A 171 7.55 12.83 6.88
C GLU A 171 7.22 12.21 5.50
N GLY A 172 6.36 12.89 4.76
CA GLY A 172 5.80 12.41 3.49
C GLY A 172 4.28 12.52 3.45
N SER A 173 3.63 11.58 2.77
CA SER A 173 2.18 11.59 2.56
C SER A 173 1.44 10.69 3.54
N TYR A 174 0.47 11.24 4.26
CA TYR A 174 -0.47 10.47 5.08
C TYR A 174 -1.21 9.40 4.25
N PHE A 175 -1.70 9.77 3.07
CA PHE A 175 -2.43 8.85 2.19
C PHE A 175 -1.54 7.70 1.68
N ASN A 176 -0.24 7.95 1.50
CA ASN A 176 0.72 6.89 1.21
C ASN A 176 0.79 5.87 2.36
N VAL A 177 0.78 6.32 3.61
CA VAL A 177 0.76 5.42 4.79
C VAL A 177 -0.54 4.62 4.86
N VAL A 178 -1.68 5.22 4.50
CA VAL A 178 -2.97 4.49 4.38
C VAL A 178 -2.89 3.40 3.30
N GLY A 179 -2.03 3.56 2.28
CA GLY A 179 -1.73 2.54 1.28
C GLY A 179 -1.93 2.95 -0.18
N PHE A 180 -2.07 4.27 -0.46
CA PHE A 180 -2.21 4.76 -1.84
C PHE A 180 -1.83 6.25 -1.94
N PRO A 181 -0.75 6.62 -2.66
CA PRO A 181 -0.29 8.00 -2.77
C PRO A 181 -1.16 8.80 -3.77
N VAL A 182 -2.41 9.09 -3.38
CA VAL A 182 -3.48 9.61 -4.26
C VAL A 182 -3.08 10.83 -5.08
N GLN A 183 -2.38 11.80 -4.47
CA GLN A 183 -1.94 13.00 -5.19
C GLN A 183 -1.01 12.66 -6.35
N ARG A 184 -0.03 11.77 -6.13
CA ARG A 184 0.91 11.34 -7.19
C ARG A 184 0.22 10.49 -8.26
N VAL A 185 -0.76 9.67 -7.86
CA VAL A 185 -1.57 8.87 -8.79
C VAL A 185 -2.41 9.79 -9.67
N TYR A 186 -3.06 10.81 -9.09
CA TYR A 186 -3.83 11.79 -9.84
C TYR A 186 -2.96 12.52 -10.89
N GLU A 187 -1.78 13.02 -10.49
CA GLU A 187 -0.86 13.65 -11.42
C GLU A 187 -0.34 12.70 -12.52
N ALA A 188 -0.16 11.42 -12.17
CA ALA A 188 0.24 10.43 -13.16
C ALA A 188 -0.87 10.16 -14.17
N LEU A 189 -2.12 10.01 -13.71
CA LEU A 189 -3.30 9.81 -14.56
C LEU A 189 -3.55 10.99 -15.51
N LYS A 190 -3.36 12.21 -15.05
CA LYS A 190 -3.50 13.41 -15.90
C LYS A 190 -2.53 13.45 -17.07
N ARG A 191 -1.38 12.84 -16.92
CA ARG A 191 -0.30 12.80 -17.93
C ARG A 191 -0.28 11.51 -18.74
N PHE A 192 -1.21 10.64 -18.47
CA PHE A 192 -1.37 9.33 -19.11
C PHE A 192 -2.25 9.48 -20.34
#